data_bf25255c40870471987718cd6f5957a0
#
_entry.id   bf25255c40870471987718cd6f5957a0
#
_cell.length_a   1.000
_cell.length_b   1.000
_cell.length_c   1.000
_cell.angle_alpha   90.00
_cell.angle_beta   90.00
_cell.angle_gamma   90.00
#
_symmetry.space_group_name_H-M   'P 1'
#
loop_
_entity.id
_entity.type
_entity.pdbx_description
1 polymer ?
#
loop_
_entity_poly.entity_id
_entity_poly.type
_entity_poly.pdbx_seq_one_letter_code
_entity_poly.pdbx_strand_id
1 'polypeptide(L)'
;TGKRKWYMVAENAKPATWLKLTNAIDEYNSKLPGMSPERIIGFFPERSYVREYPSGSLIASLIGFVNHDGVGATGLESSMNSTIAGVDGKYSYANGYKAEIPGSQSEIVPAQAGTSIRLTVDRDIQRVASKAIADAVKASNAISGTVIVMDPKTGQILAHATAPTFDPNNTSKV
;
A
#
# COMPACT_ATOMS: atom_id res chain seq x y z
N THR A 1 4.16 -1.84 34.60
CA THR A 1 4.51 -2.46 33.29
C THR A 1 3.32 -3.26 32.79
N GLY A 2 2.42 -2.60 32.03
CA GLY A 2 1.25 -3.26 31.45
C GLY A 2 1.70 -4.30 30.42
N LYS A 3 1.34 -5.56 30.65
CA LYS A 3 1.53 -6.62 29.67
C LYS A 3 0.69 -6.26 28.44
N ARG A 4 1.33 -6.06 27.27
CA ARG A 4 0.61 -5.88 26.01
C ARG A 4 -0.26 -7.11 25.77
N LYS A 5 -1.56 -6.90 25.63
CA LYS A 5 -2.55 -7.97 25.38
C LYS A 5 -2.61 -8.38 23.90
N TRP A 6 -1.95 -7.64 23.03
CA TRP A 6 -1.95 -7.81 21.58
C TRP A 6 -0.54 -7.58 21.02
N TYR A 7 -0.16 -8.38 20.04
CA TYR A 7 1.14 -8.29 19.39
C TYR A 7 0.98 -8.54 17.88
N MET A 8 1.51 -7.66 17.05
CA MET A 8 1.56 -7.87 15.60
C MET A 8 2.68 -8.85 15.29
N VAL A 9 2.33 -9.99 14.69
CA VAL A 9 3.28 -11.07 14.37
C VAL A 9 3.89 -10.87 12.99
N ALA A 10 3.10 -10.43 12.02
CA ALA A 10 3.57 -10.15 10.67
C ALA A 10 2.70 -9.08 10.03
N GLU A 11 3.33 -8.20 9.24
CA GLU A 11 2.67 -7.19 8.41
C GLU A 11 2.65 -7.65 6.95
N ASN A 12 1.66 -7.18 6.20
CA ASN A 12 1.54 -7.39 4.75
C ASN A 12 1.62 -8.87 4.31
N ALA A 13 1.18 -9.78 5.19
CA ALA A 13 1.14 -11.20 4.87
C ALA A 13 0.15 -11.48 3.75
N LYS A 14 0.61 -12.15 2.68
CA LYS A 14 -0.27 -12.53 1.57
C LYS A 14 -1.35 -13.51 2.06
N PRO A 15 -2.57 -13.49 1.46
CA PRO A 15 -3.66 -14.41 1.85
C PRO A 15 -3.25 -15.88 1.83
N ALA A 16 -2.40 -16.28 0.88
CA ALA A 16 -1.88 -17.64 0.79
C ALA A 16 -0.97 -18.02 2.00
N THR A 17 -0.25 -17.05 2.57
CA THR A 17 0.57 -17.27 3.76
C THR A 17 -0.31 -17.44 4.99
N TRP A 18 -1.37 -16.64 5.10
CA TRP A 18 -2.37 -16.80 6.16
C TRP A 18 -3.03 -18.18 6.12
N LEU A 19 -3.46 -18.63 4.94
CA LEU A 19 -4.08 -19.96 4.77
C LEU A 19 -3.12 -21.10 5.17
N LYS A 20 -1.83 -20.99 4.81
CA LYS A 20 -0.82 -21.98 5.24
C LYS A 20 -0.64 -21.99 6.75
N LEU A 21 -0.60 -20.82 7.37
CA LEU A 21 -0.47 -20.69 8.82
C LEU A 21 -1.68 -21.30 9.55
N THR A 22 -2.90 -20.95 9.13
CA THR A 22 -4.12 -21.49 9.75
C THR A 22 -4.21 -23.01 9.62
N ASN A 23 -3.91 -23.56 8.43
CA ASN A 23 -3.89 -25.02 8.22
C ASN A 23 -2.85 -25.71 9.11
N ALA A 24 -1.66 -25.12 9.27
CA ALA A 24 -0.63 -25.69 10.15
C ALA A 24 -1.03 -25.63 11.64
N ILE A 25 -1.69 -24.53 12.05
CA ILE A 25 -2.22 -24.39 13.40
C ILE A 25 -3.34 -25.41 13.66
N ASP A 26 -4.24 -25.59 12.70
CA ASP A 26 -5.35 -26.54 12.81
C ASP A 26 -4.83 -27.98 12.87
N GLU A 27 -3.85 -28.32 12.03
CA GLU A 27 -3.19 -29.64 12.07
C GLU A 27 -2.49 -29.89 13.42
N TYR A 28 -1.78 -28.90 13.94
CA TYR A 28 -1.14 -29.01 15.27
C TYR A 28 -2.18 -29.18 16.36
N ASN A 29 -3.20 -28.34 16.37
CA ASN A 29 -4.26 -28.37 17.37
C ASN A 29 -5.12 -29.64 17.32
N SER A 30 -5.25 -30.29 16.16
CA SER A 30 -6.00 -31.53 16.01
C SER A 30 -5.37 -32.73 16.75
N LYS A 31 -4.06 -32.65 16.98
CA LYS A 31 -3.29 -33.67 17.70
C LYS A 31 -3.36 -33.52 19.21
N LEU A 32 -3.94 -32.42 19.70
CA LEU A 32 -4.02 -32.09 21.13
C LEU A 32 -5.45 -32.26 21.67
N PRO A 33 -5.63 -32.61 22.96
CA PRO A 33 -6.93 -32.59 23.62
C PRO A 33 -7.61 -31.22 23.49
N GLY A 34 -8.94 -31.19 23.40
CA GLY A 34 -9.71 -29.96 23.16
C GLY A 34 -9.48 -28.82 24.15
N MET A 35 -9.14 -29.15 25.39
CA MET A 35 -8.84 -28.19 26.48
C MET A 35 -7.34 -28.10 26.83
N SER A 36 -6.45 -28.61 25.98
CA SER A 36 -5.01 -28.53 26.21
C SER A 36 -4.54 -27.06 26.26
N PRO A 37 -3.73 -26.66 27.26
CA PRO A 37 -3.12 -25.35 27.33
C PRO A 37 -2.07 -25.11 26.23
N GLU A 38 -1.62 -26.16 25.55
CA GLU A 38 -0.65 -26.11 24.47
C GLU A 38 -1.28 -25.76 23.10
N ARG A 39 -2.62 -25.72 23.02
CA ARG A 39 -3.30 -25.33 21.78
C ARG A 39 -2.96 -23.89 21.40
N ILE A 40 -2.60 -23.73 20.14
CA ILE A 40 -2.34 -22.40 19.57
C ILE A 40 -3.69 -21.74 19.27
N ILE A 41 -3.97 -20.65 19.97
CA ILE A 41 -5.20 -19.85 19.81
C ILE A 41 -4.86 -18.36 19.79
N GLY A 42 -5.79 -17.53 19.30
CA GLY A 42 -5.64 -16.07 19.39
C GLY A 42 -4.91 -15.42 18.21
N PHE A 43 -4.75 -16.14 17.09
CA PHE A 43 -4.33 -15.53 15.84
C PHE A 43 -5.54 -14.99 15.08
N PHE A 44 -5.49 -13.71 14.74
CA PHE A 44 -6.55 -13.03 14.00
C PHE A 44 -5.96 -12.28 12.82
N PRO A 45 -6.56 -12.39 11.62
CA PRO A 45 -6.15 -11.58 10.48
C PRO A 45 -6.76 -10.18 10.61
N GLU A 46 -5.95 -9.17 10.45
CA GLU A 46 -6.39 -7.81 10.22
C GLU A 46 -6.21 -7.50 8.73
N ARG A 47 -7.27 -7.05 8.07
CA ARG A 47 -7.21 -6.71 6.63
C ARG A 47 -6.59 -5.34 6.49
N SER A 48 -5.55 -5.24 5.67
CA SER A 48 -4.94 -3.98 5.26
C SER A 48 -4.90 -3.91 3.74
N TYR A 49 -4.96 -2.69 3.21
CA TYR A 49 -4.76 -2.43 1.79
C TYR A 49 -3.31 -2.06 1.57
N VAL A 50 -2.68 -2.68 0.57
CA VAL A 50 -1.32 -2.37 0.17
C VAL A 50 -1.36 -1.65 -1.16
N ARG A 51 -0.74 -0.49 -1.24
CA ARG A 51 -0.60 0.26 -2.49
C ARG A 51 0.48 -0.39 -3.34
N GLU A 52 0.15 -0.76 -4.57
CA GLU A 52 1.08 -1.31 -5.54
C GLU A 52 1.34 -0.32 -6.66
N TYR A 53 2.59 -0.22 -7.08
CA TYR A 53 3.04 0.65 -8.17
C TYR A 53 3.60 -0.19 -9.32
N PRO A 54 2.75 -0.66 -10.27
CA PRO A 54 3.17 -1.59 -11.34
C PRO A 54 4.23 -1.01 -12.26
N SER A 55 4.31 0.31 -12.39
CA SER A 55 5.32 1.00 -13.19
C SER A 55 6.67 1.19 -12.46
N GLY A 56 6.75 0.80 -11.18
CA GLY A 56 7.96 0.92 -10.38
C GLY A 56 8.57 2.32 -10.44
N SER A 57 9.89 2.38 -10.62
CA SER A 57 10.65 3.63 -10.66
C SER A 57 10.37 4.53 -11.88
N LEU A 58 9.66 4.03 -12.90
CA LEU A 58 9.49 4.75 -14.19
C LEU A 58 8.79 6.10 -14.02
N ILE A 59 7.79 6.18 -13.14
CA ILE A 59 7.00 7.39 -12.89
C ILE A 59 6.98 7.75 -11.40
N ALA A 60 7.90 7.21 -10.63
CA ALA A 60 7.95 7.37 -9.19
C ALA A 60 8.03 8.84 -8.75
N SER A 61 8.85 9.65 -9.42
CA SER A 61 9.02 11.08 -9.14
C SER A 61 7.74 11.89 -9.34
N LEU A 62 6.84 11.44 -10.22
CA LEU A 62 5.56 12.10 -10.48
C LEU A 62 4.48 11.59 -9.53
N ILE A 63 4.31 10.27 -9.44
CA ILE A 63 3.26 9.66 -8.61
C ILE A 63 3.57 9.81 -7.14
N GLY A 64 4.83 9.63 -6.73
CA GLY A 64 5.20 9.56 -5.33
C GLY A 64 4.89 8.20 -4.71
N PHE A 65 4.65 8.20 -3.41
CA PHE A 65 4.28 7.00 -2.66
C PHE A 65 3.40 7.35 -1.45
N VAL A 66 2.75 6.33 -0.90
CA VAL A 66 2.01 6.42 0.36
C VAL A 66 2.90 5.97 1.53
N ASN A 67 2.67 6.54 2.71
CA ASN A 67 3.32 6.09 3.93
C ASN A 67 2.69 4.77 4.44
N HIS A 68 3.17 4.29 5.59
CA HIS A 68 2.65 3.08 6.24
C HIS A 68 1.15 3.16 6.56
N ASP A 69 0.63 4.33 6.86
CA ASP A 69 -0.77 4.57 7.19
C ASP A 69 -1.66 4.70 5.95
N GLY A 70 -1.11 4.51 4.75
CA GLY A 70 -1.84 4.65 3.48
C GLY A 70 -2.09 6.09 3.04
N VAL A 71 -1.46 7.08 3.71
CA VAL A 71 -1.58 8.50 3.38
C VAL A 71 -0.50 8.87 2.38
N GLY A 72 -0.85 9.64 1.35
CA GLY A 72 0.09 10.13 0.34
C GLY A 72 1.21 10.96 0.97
N ALA A 73 2.47 10.50 0.81
CA ALA A 73 3.64 11.14 1.38
C ALA A 73 4.27 12.17 0.43
N THR A 74 4.32 11.85 -0.87
CA THR A 74 4.93 12.71 -1.89
C THR A 74 4.16 12.64 -3.22
N GLY A 75 4.48 13.54 -4.16
CA GLY A 75 3.96 13.52 -5.54
C GLY A 75 2.45 13.68 -5.62
N LEU A 76 1.86 13.04 -6.61
CA LEU A 76 0.41 13.03 -6.84
C LEU A 76 -0.35 12.33 -5.72
N GLU A 77 0.22 11.27 -5.12
CA GLU A 77 -0.37 10.60 -3.96
C GLU A 77 -0.61 11.59 -2.81
N SER A 78 0.33 12.50 -2.57
CA SER A 78 0.17 13.55 -1.54
C SER A 78 -0.75 14.66 -1.98
N SER A 79 -0.51 15.24 -3.17
CA SER A 79 -1.25 16.44 -3.62
C SER A 79 -2.73 16.17 -3.90
N MET A 80 -3.09 14.95 -4.29
CA MET A 80 -4.45 14.54 -4.60
C MET A 80 -5.00 13.50 -3.61
N ASN A 81 -4.37 13.36 -2.45
CA ASN A 81 -4.78 12.36 -1.44
C ASN A 81 -6.26 12.45 -1.09
N SER A 82 -6.80 13.66 -0.94
CA SER A 82 -8.23 13.86 -0.65
C SER A 82 -9.18 13.36 -1.74
N THR A 83 -8.69 13.19 -2.95
CA THR A 83 -9.49 12.72 -4.10
C THR A 83 -9.34 11.22 -4.32
N ILE A 84 -8.10 10.72 -4.19
CA ILE A 84 -7.79 9.31 -4.48
C ILE A 84 -7.92 8.40 -3.26
N ALA A 85 -7.79 8.94 -2.05
CA ALA A 85 -8.04 8.18 -0.84
C ALA A 85 -9.54 7.88 -0.72
N GLY A 86 -9.85 6.65 -0.34
CA GLY A 86 -11.21 6.31 0.06
C GLY A 86 -11.54 6.84 1.46
N VAL A 87 -12.77 6.62 1.87
CA VAL A 87 -13.22 6.85 3.24
C VAL A 87 -13.56 5.51 3.86
N ASP A 88 -12.95 5.21 4.99
CA ASP A 88 -13.18 3.96 5.69
C ASP A 88 -14.63 3.86 6.18
N GLY A 89 -15.19 2.66 6.06
CA GLY A 89 -16.46 2.34 6.65
C GLY A 89 -16.35 2.15 8.17
N LYS A 90 -17.48 2.22 8.85
CA LYS A 90 -17.58 1.97 10.29
C LYS A 90 -18.52 0.81 10.54
N TYR A 91 -18.03 -0.17 11.27
CA TYR A 91 -18.79 -1.33 11.72
C TYR A 91 -18.73 -1.40 13.24
N SER A 92 -19.89 -1.38 13.89
CA SER A 92 -20.02 -1.46 15.34
C SER A 92 -20.88 -2.64 15.74
N TYR A 93 -20.36 -3.45 16.64
CA TYR A 93 -21.05 -4.64 17.14
C TYR A 93 -20.75 -4.86 18.62
N ALA A 94 -21.63 -5.56 19.33
CA ALA A 94 -21.39 -5.97 20.69
C ALA A 94 -20.66 -7.31 20.71
N ASN A 95 -19.60 -7.39 21.50
CA ASN A 95 -18.83 -8.61 21.70
C ASN A 95 -19.39 -9.41 22.89
N GLY A 96 -19.76 -10.67 22.65
CA GLY A 96 -20.00 -11.66 23.67
C GLY A 96 -18.73 -12.40 24.06
N TYR A 97 -18.86 -13.47 24.84
CA TYR A 97 -17.72 -14.33 25.19
C TYR A 97 -17.20 -15.05 23.95
N LYS A 98 -16.11 -14.54 23.35
CA LYS A 98 -15.38 -15.07 22.17
C LYS A 98 -16.06 -14.96 20.81
N ALA A 99 -17.19 -14.30 20.67
CA ALA A 99 -17.83 -14.11 19.37
C ALA A 99 -18.68 -12.84 19.33
N GLU A 100 -18.90 -12.33 18.13
CA GLU A 100 -19.90 -11.29 17.87
C GLU A 100 -21.29 -11.78 18.25
N ILE A 101 -22.08 -10.95 18.95
CA ILE A 101 -23.48 -11.29 19.27
C ILE A 101 -24.31 -11.07 18.01
N PRO A 102 -24.93 -12.12 17.42
CA PRO A 102 -25.77 -11.96 16.22
C PRO A 102 -26.88 -10.93 16.45
N GLY A 103 -27.04 -10.00 15.52
CA GLY A 103 -28.04 -8.96 15.60
C GLY A 103 -27.69 -7.74 16.47
N SER A 104 -26.48 -7.70 17.05
CA SER A 104 -26.02 -6.55 17.85
C SER A 104 -25.40 -5.41 17.02
N GLN A 105 -25.47 -5.50 15.72
CA GLN A 105 -24.96 -4.48 14.79
C GLN A 105 -25.73 -3.18 15.00
N SER A 106 -25.06 -2.15 15.50
CA SER A 106 -25.68 -0.88 15.82
C SER A 106 -25.50 0.20 14.74
N GLU A 107 -24.43 0.09 13.94
CA GLU A 107 -24.15 1.05 12.88
C GLU A 107 -23.24 0.41 11.83
N ILE A 108 -23.66 0.47 10.57
CA ILE A 108 -22.85 0.09 9.41
C ILE A 108 -22.78 1.28 8.49
N VAL A 109 -21.61 1.89 8.40
CA VAL A 109 -21.31 2.90 7.39
C VAL A 109 -20.46 2.20 6.33
N PRO A 110 -20.93 2.08 5.08
CA PRO A 110 -20.14 1.43 4.04
C PRO A 110 -18.89 2.26 3.70
N ALA A 111 -17.77 1.58 3.44
CA ALA A 111 -16.57 2.22 2.92
C ALA A 111 -16.85 2.85 1.54
N GLN A 112 -16.29 4.02 1.30
CA GLN A 112 -16.38 4.72 0.02
C GLN A 112 -15.04 4.64 -0.70
N ALA A 113 -15.06 4.11 -1.93
CA ALA A 113 -13.85 4.06 -2.76
C ALA A 113 -13.40 5.46 -3.18
N GLY A 114 -12.09 5.67 -3.22
CA GLY A 114 -11.52 6.89 -3.79
C GLY A 114 -11.75 7.01 -5.30
N THR A 115 -11.52 8.19 -5.84
CA THR A 115 -11.71 8.47 -7.26
C THR A 115 -10.44 8.11 -8.05
N SER A 116 -10.60 7.42 -9.17
CA SER A 116 -9.51 7.12 -10.10
C SER A 116 -9.07 8.36 -10.86
N ILE A 117 -7.76 8.54 -11.03
CA ILE A 117 -7.16 9.64 -11.79
C ILE A 117 -6.51 9.08 -13.05
N ARG A 118 -6.74 9.73 -14.18
CA ARG A 118 -6.07 9.44 -15.45
C ARG A 118 -5.04 10.54 -15.75
N LEU A 119 -3.79 10.13 -15.92
CA LEU A 119 -2.69 11.02 -16.30
C LEU A 119 -2.57 11.14 -17.81
N THR A 120 -1.98 12.25 -18.27
CA THR A 120 -1.65 12.49 -19.68
C THR A 120 -0.29 11.89 -20.08
N VAL A 121 0.43 11.30 -19.13
CA VAL A 121 1.75 10.72 -19.34
C VAL A 121 1.68 9.56 -20.33
N ASP A 122 2.47 9.66 -21.39
CA ASP A 122 2.69 8.57 -22.34
C ASP A 122 3.84 7.68 -21.85
N ARG A 123 3.59 6.37 -21.79
CA ARG A 123 4.52 5.40 -21.21
C ARG A 123 5.83 5.28 -22.02
N ASP A 124 5.75 5.39 -23.33
CA ASP A 124 6.92 5.21 -24.20
C ASP A 124 7.79 6.48 -24.19
N ILE A 125 7.16 7.65 -24.24
CA ILE A 125 7.85 8.94 -24.07
C ILE A 125 8.50 9.02 -22.69
N GLN A 126 7.79 8.61 -21.65
CA GLN A 126 8.32 8.57 -20.29
C GLN A 126 9.55 7.67 -20.17
N ARG A 127 9.54 6.50 -20.81
CA ARG A 127 10.68 5.57 -20.79
C ARG A 127 11.92 6.18 -21.47
N VAL A 128 11.72 6.81 -22.63
CA VAL A 128 12.81 7.49 -23.35
C VAL A 128 13.36 8.65 -22.51
N ALA A 129 12.46 9.48 -21.94
CA ALA A 129 12.83 10.61 -21.09
C ALA A 129 13.61 10.15 -19.83
N SER A 130 13.14 9.09 -19.16
CA SER A 130 13.80 8.54 -17.97
C SER A 130 15.21 8.03 -18.28
N LYS A 131 15.37 7.34 -19.41
CA LYS A 131 16.69 6.88 -19.85
C LYS A 131 17.61 8.06 -20.18
N ALA A 132 17.12 9.03 -20.96
CA ALA A 132 17.91 10.19 -21.38
C ALA A 132 18.41 11.02 -20.20
N ILE A 133 17.55 11.28 -19.19
CA ILE A 133 17.98 12.05 -18.02
C ILE A 133 18.96 11.26 -17.13
N ALA A 134 18.78 9.96 -17.00
CA ALA A 134 19.72 9.11 -16.25
C ALA A 134 21.11 9.09 -16.90
N ASP A 135 21.16 8.94 -18.23
CA ASP A 135 22.41 8.98 -19.00
C ASP A 135 23.07 10.36 -18.92
N ALA A 136 22.30 11.45 -19.02
CA ALA A 136 22.80 12.83 -18.92
C ALA A 136 23.38 13.15 -17.54
N VAL A 137 22.69 12.80 -16.47
CA VAL A 137 23.16 12.98 -15.06
C VAL A 137 24.47 12.24 -14.84
N LYS A 138 24.56 10.99 -15.35
CA LYS A 138 25.79 10.19 -15.25
C LYS A 138 26.95 10.80 -16.06
N ALA A 139 26.67 11.25 -17.29
CA ALA A 139 27.70 11.82 -18.18
C ALA A 139 28.25 13.15 -17.68
N SER A 140 27.40 13.98 -17.08
CA SER A 140 27.77 15.29 -16.53
C SER A 140 28.27 15.24 -15.09
N ASN A 141 28.22 14.08 -14.45
CA ASN A 141 28.50 13.90 -13.00
C ASN A 141 27.66 14.83 -12.13
N ALA A 142 26.42 15.10 -12.54
CA ALA A 142 25.49 15.97 -11.83
C ALA A 142 24.86 15.22 -10.64
N ILE A 143 24.44 15.97 -9.60
CA ILE A 143 23.76 15.40 -8.43
C ILE A 143 22.38 14.90 -8.79
N SER A 144 21.67 15.65 -9.66
CA SER A 144 20.32 15.30 -10.12
C SER A 144 20.00 16.02 -11.42
N GLY A 145 18.93 15.58 -12.07
CA GLY A 145 18.39 16.22 -13.26
C GLY A 145 16.92 15.87 -13.45
N THR A 146 16.18 16.77 -14.08
CA THR A 146 14.76 16.57 -14.40
C THR A 146 14.52 16.92 -15.85
N VAL A 147 13.68 16.14 -16.52
CA VAL A 147 13.19 16.41 -17.88
C VAL A 147 11.66 16.37 -17.87
N ILE A 148 11.06 17.36 -18.54
CA ILE A 148 9.62 17.45 -18.77
C ILE A 148 9.38 17.54 -20.27
N VAL A 149 8.49 16.69 -20.76
CA VAL A 149 8.03 16.71 -22.15
C VAL A 149 6.57 17.15 -22.17
N MET A 150 6.28 18.21 -22.90
CA MET A 150 4.95 18.79 -22.97
C MET A 150 4.52 18.97 -24.42
N ASP A 151 3.25 18.70 -24.71
CA ASP A 151 2.64 19.07 -25.98
C ASP A 151 2.36 20.60 -25.99
N PRO A 152 2.98 21.39 -26.87
CA PRO A 152 2.82 22.84 -26.87
C PRO A 152 1.43 23.30 -27.33
N LYS A 153 0.65 22.44 -28.01
CA LYS A 153 -0.69 22.75 -28.48
C LYS A 153 -1.76 22.58 -27.40
N THR A 154 -1.60 21.59 -26.58
CA THR A 154 -2.60 21.22 -25.57
C THR A 154 -2.18 21.56 -24.14
N GLY A 155 -0.88 21.77 -23.89
CA GLY A 155 -0.31 21.96 -22.57
C GLY A 155 -0.21 20.67 -21.77
N GLN A 156 -0.49 19.50 -22.37
CA GLN A 156 -0.44 18.21 -21.67
C GLN A 156 1.00 17.80 -21.40
N ILE A 157 1.27 17.37 -20.16
CA ILE A 157 2.55 16.77 -19.78
C ILE A 157 2.54 15.31 -20.24
N LEU A 158 3.41 14.99 -21.20
CA LEU A 158 3.56 13.65 -21.78
C LEU A 158 4.61 12.83 -21.08
N ALA A 159 5.61 13.46 -20.46
CA ALA A 159 6.59 12.81 -19.59
C ALA A 159 7.12 13.78 -18.55
N HIS A 160 7.41 13.23 -17.37
CA HIS A 160 8.12 13.90 -16.29
C HIS A 160 9.04 12.89 -15.61
N ALA A 161 10.35 13.04 -15.84
CA ALA A 161 11.35 12.11 -15.32
C ALA A 161 12.44 12.85 -14.55
N THR A 162 12.86 12.28 -13.44
CA THR A 162 13.95 12.78 -12.60
C THR A 162 14.97 11.67 -12.37
N ALA A 163 16.23 12.00 -12.37
CA ALA A 163 17.32 11.10 -11.99
C ALA A 163 18.18 11.77 -10.91
N PRO A 164 18.61 11.03 -9.86
CA PRO A 164 18.27 9.63 -9.58
C PRO A 164 16.80 9.44 -9.23
N THR A 165 16.28 8.23 -9.45
CA THR A 165 14.90 7.84 -9.13
C THR A 165 14.88 6.79 -8.02
N PHE A 166 13.72 6.49 -7.48
CA PHE A 166 13.50 5.48 -6.44
C PHE A 166 12.41 4.48 -6.85
N ASP A 167 12.28 3.37 -6.14
CA ASP A 167 11.15 2.45 -6.33
C ASP A 167 10.10 2.70 -5.24
N PRO A 168 8.90 3.17 -5.59
CA PRO A 168 7.84 3.45 -4.63
C PRO A 168 7.28 2.19 -3.95
N ASN A 169 7.56 0.99 -4.47
CA ASN A 169 7.23 -0.26 -3.79
C ASN A 169 8.25 -0.61 -2.67
N ASN A 170 9.39 0.08 -2.62
CA ASN A 170 10.43 -0.14 -1.61
C ASN A 170 10.92 1.19 -1.03
N THR A 171 10.13 1.77 -0.15
CA THR A 171 10.39 3.08 0.47
C THR A 171 11.39 3.04 1.61
N SER A 172 11.89 1.86 2.00
CA SER A 172 12.88 1.74 3.09
C SER A 172 14.24 2.37 2.78
N LYS A 173 14.46 2.84 1.55
CA LYS A 173 15.70 3.47 1.06
C LYS A 173 15.50 4.91 0.56
N VAL A 174 14.34 5.49 0.80
CA VAL A 174 13.99 6.86 0.37
C VAL A 174 14.12 7.85 1.52
#